data_0abb0fb2d0389ce0d9a714b8b73697d7
#
_entry.id   0abb0fb2d0389ce0d9a714b8b73697d7
#
_cell.length_a   1.000
_cell.length_b   1.000
_cell.length_c   1.000
_cell.angle_alpha   90.00
_cell.angle_beta   90.00
_cell.angle_gamma   90.00
#
_symmetry.space_group_name_H-M   'P 1'
#
loop_
_entity.id
_entity.type
_entity.pdbx_description
1 polymer ?
#
loop_
_entity_poly.entity_id
_entity_poly.type
_entity_poly.pdbx_seq_one_letter_code
_entity_poly.pdbx_strand_id
1 'polypeptide(L)' 'MSSTTAKVYLQLWLSEQIPIGEWKRILDERKDVKELYKKHLEIRNG' A
#
# COMPACT_ATOMS: atom_id res chain seq x y z
N MET A 1 -1.42 16.74 -12.15
CA MET A 1 -0.90 16.05 -11.27
C MET A 1 -1.17 14.69 -11.33
N SER A 2 -0.40 13.91 -11.52
CA SER A 2 -0.73 12.61 -11.74
C SER A 2 0.06 11.67 -10.95
N SER A 3 0.49 12.07 -9.85
CA SER A 3 1.28 11.14 -9.09
C SER A 3 0.42 10.03 -8.57
N THR A 4 0.98 8.86 -8.52
CA THR A 4 0.31 7.72 -7.96
C THR A 4 0.27 7.89 -6.45
N THR A 5 -0.92 7.94 -5.93
CA THR A 5 -1.08 8.15 -4.49
C THR A 5 -0.96 6.83 -3.75
N ALA A 6 -0.74 6.93 -2.44
CA ALA A 6 -0.63 5.75 -1.60
C ALA A 6 -1.91 4.92 -1.70
N LYS A 7 -3.04 5.58 -1.85
CA LYS A 7 -4.31 4.89 -1.95
C LYS A 7 -4.37 3.98 -3.17
N VAL A 8 -3.83 4.46 -4.28
CA VAL A 8 -3.83 3.67 -5.51
C VAL A 8 -2.97 2.43 -5.34
N TYR A 9 -1.81 2.58 -4.72
CA TYR A 9 -0.94 1.44 -4.47
C TYR A 9 -1.63 0.41 -3.60
N LEU A 10 -2.30 0.88 -2.56
CA LEU A 10 -3.01 -0.03 -1.68
C LEU A 10 -4.11 -0.78 -2.43
N GLN A 11 -4.83 -0.09 -3.28
CA GLN A 11 -5.88 -0.72 -4.07
C GLN A 11 -5.31 -1.80 -4.98
N LEU A 12 -4.19 -1.51 -5.62
CA LEU A 12 -3.55 -2.49 -6.49
C LEU A 12 -3.11 -3.72 -5.71
N TRP A 13 -2.59 -3.49 -4.50
CA TRP A 13 -2.18 -4.60 -3.66
C TRP A 13 -3.39 -5.47 -3.24
N LEU A 14 -4.47 -4.83 -2.85
CA LEU A 14 -5.66 -5.55 -2.42
C LEU A 14 -6.30 -6.31 -3.57
N SER A 15 -6.07 -5.86 -4.79
CA SER A 15 -6.57 -6.55 -5.97
C SER A 15 -5.59 -7.62 -6.46
N GLU A 16 -4.51 -7.84 -5.70
CA GLU A 16 -3.51 -8.85 -6.04
C GLU A 16 -2.83 -8.56 -7.37
N GLN A 17 -2.67 -7.30 -7.70
CA GLN A 17 -1.99 -6.92 -8.91
C GLN A 17 -0.52 -6.61 -8.68
N ILE A 18 -0.08 -6.64 -7.44
CA ILE A 18 1.30 -6.40 -7.08
C ILE A 18 1.83 -7.63 -6.36
N PRO A 19 2.93 -8.24 -6.82
CA PRO A 19 3.50 -9.39 -6.14
C PRO A 19 4.09 -8.96 -4.80
N ILE A 20 4.15 -9.91 -3.87
CA ILE A 20 4.60 -9.62 -2.52
C ILE A 20 6.02 -9.03 -2.49
N GLY A 21 6.89 -9.50 -3.37
CA GLY A 21 8.25 -8.97 -3.41
C GLY A 21 8.27 -7.49 -3.77
N GLU A 22 7.46 -7.11 -4.73
CA GLU A 22 7.40 -5.72 -5.15
C GLU A 22 6.67 -4.89 -4.11
N TRP A 23 5.65 -5.45 -3.48
CA TRP A 23 4.90 -4.74 -2.45
C TRP A 23 5.80 -4.38 -1.27
N LYS A 24 6.67 -5.31 -0.87
CA LYS A 24 7.59 -5.04 0.22
C LYS A 24 8.53 -3.89 -0.13
N ARG A 25 8.96 -3.84 -1.38
CA ARG A 25 9.83 -2.77 -1.83
C ARG A 25 9.10 -1.42 -1.77
N ILE A 26 7.86 -1.41 -2.22
CA ILE A 26 7.06 -0.19 -2.19
C ILE A 26 6.91 0.30 -0.76
N LEU A 27 6.63 -0.60 0.16
CA LEU A 27 6.49 -0.23 1.57
C LEU A 27 7.78 0.34 2.13
N ASP A 28 8.90 -0.16 1.65
CA ASP A 28 10.19 0.32 2.14
C ASP A 28 10.53 1.69 1.56
N GLU A 29 10.20 1.92 0.29
CA GLU A 29 10.53 3.16 -0.38
C GLU A 29 9.50 4.26 -0.17
N ARG A 30 8.24 3.90 -0.02
CA ARG A 30 7.17 4.86 0.13
C ARG A 30 6.56 4.77 1.52
N LYS A 31 6.98 5.65 2.39
CA LYS A 31 6.49 5.62 3.76
C LYS A 31 5.00 5.97 3.85
N ASP A 32 4.53 6.79 2.92
CA ASP A 32 3.11 7.14 2.91
C ASP A 32 2.27 5.90 2.63
N VAL A 33 2.74 5.03 1.74
CA VAL A 33 2.04 3.79 1.45
C VAL A 33 2.06 2.87 2.67
N LYS A 34 3.22 2.80 3.32
CA LYS A 34 3.35 1.96 4.50
C LYS A 34 2.41 2.40 5.61
N GLU A 35 2.33 3.70 5.84
CA GLU A 35 1.46 4.22 6.88
C GLU A 35 -0.01 3.92 6.57
N LEU A 36 -0.39 4.12 5.34
CA LEU A 36 -1.76 3.86 4.95
C LEU A 36 -2.10 2.38 5.09
N TYR A 37 -1.17 1.51 4.72
CA TYR A 37 -1.38 0.08 4.83
C TYR A 37 -1.54 -0.34 6.28
N LYS A 38 -0.69 0.19 7.16
CA LYS A 38 -0.78 -0.12 8.58
C LYS A 38 -2.13 0.31 9.13
N LYS A 39 -2.58 1.49 8.75
CA LYS A 39 -3.85 1.98 9.22
C LYS A 39 -4.99 1.10 8.73
N HIS A 40 -4.88 0.63 7.49
CA HIS A 40 -5.89 -0.25 6.93
C HIS A 40 -5.99 -1.55 7.72
N LEU A 41 -4.84 -2.09 8.12
CA LEU A 41 -4.82 -3.32 8.90
C LEU A 41 -5.41 -3.12 10.28
N GLU A 42 -5.13 -1.98 10.89
CA GLU A 42 -5.68 -1.69 12.21
C GLU A 42 -7.19 -1.58 12.17
N ILE A 43 -7.71 -0.94 11.15
CA ILE A 43 -9.16 -0.79 11.01
C ILE A 43 -9.80 -2.15 10.84
N ARG A 44 -9.18 -3.03 10.08
CA ARG A 44 -9.74 -4.35 9.87
C ARG A 44 -9.75 -5.18 11.14
N ASN A 45 -8.70 -5.04 11.95
CA ASN A 45 -8.60 -5.82 13.17
C ASN A 45 -9.40 -5.22 14.30
N GLY A 46 -9.67 -3.96 14.21
CA GLY A 46 -10.40 -3.29 15.25
C GLY A 46 -11.87 -3.42 15.06
#